data_eadf9f0b2341cbdf22cd842723eeec97
#
_entry.id   eadf9f0b2341cbdf22cd842723eeec97
#
_cell.length_a   1.000
_cell.length_b   1.000
_cell.length_c   1.000
_cell.angle_alpha   90.00
_cell.angle_beta   90.00
_cell.angle_gamma   90.00
#
_symmetry.space_group_name_H-M   'P 1'
#
loop_
_entity.id
_entity.type
_entity.pdbx_description
1 polymer ?
#
loop_
_entity_poly.entity_id
_entity_poly.type
_entity_poly.pdbx_seq_one_letter_code
_entity_poly.pdbx_strand_id
1 'polypeptide(L)'
;MRRYGRNVLAEGKYKQEQLLSFLKRQAKQENAEELLLEPFASPQHLNYRNKITLHYDRGFKGRPVLGYFGDDNETVVEVPQCPLAAPEINAELEELRQDPRFTRYLGVGGSAIIRHTKKDGVLVLPLSVNHRFNEEEYPMLHEQINAGEILVPPRGFYQVNPYVSPKLVEYVMGLVEQIKPDRLIDMYCGVGVFGLSAAHIGVPAIIGYDSGRDVISVAQQNAATLGLNDTKFICGLSAQIADSALRNAKKRGGKATVIVDPPRSGLEPEVTAALWEHPVENLIYVSCSPDTLARDLVKLTSDGTYTIRSVKLFDMFPRTAHFETVVYLSREKGL
;
A
#
# COMPACT_ATOMS: atom_id res chain seq x y z
N MET A 1 -10.10 -19.32 -8.95
CA MET A 1 -11.04 -18.34 -8.36
C MET A 1 -12.01 -19.04 -7.43
N ARG A 2 -11.74 -19.05 -6.11
CA ARG A 2 -12.69 -19.59 -5.14
C ARG A 2 -13.96 -18.72 -5.20
N ARG A 3 -15.12 -19.38 -5.24
CA ARG A 3 -16.45 -18.74 -5.28
C ARG A 3 -16.69 -17.95 -3.99
N TYR A 4 -16.23 -16.70 -3.92
CA TYR A 4 -16.73 -15.77 -2.91
C TYR A 4 -18.19 -15.44 -3.27
N GLY A 5 -19.10 -15.74 -2.35
CA GLY A 5 -20.52 -15.74 -2.59
C GLY A 5 -21.07 -14.40 -3.10
N ARG A 6 -22.24 -14.46 -3.70
CA ARG A 6 -22.98 -13.35 -4.30
C ARG A 6 -23.37 -12.21 -3.32
N ASN A 7 -23.10 -12.37 -2.03
CA ASN A 7 -23.50 -11.40 -0.99
C ASN A 7 -22.29 -10.60 -0.49
N VAL A 8 -22.24 -9.35 -0.86
CA VAL A 8 -21.21 -8.38 -0.48
C VAL A 8 -21.14 -8.15 1.03
N LEU A 9 -22.29 -8.15 1.71
CA LEU A 9 -22.36 -8.03 3.18
C LEU A 9 -21.68 -9.20 3.89
N ALA A 10 -21.85 -10.41 3.34
CA ALA A 10 -21.20 -11.61 3.88
C ALA A 10 -19.68 -11.57 3.68
N GLU A 11 -19.20 -10.97 2.59
CA GLU A 11 -17.75 -10.79 2.33
C GLU A 11 -17.11 -9.86 3.35
N GLY A 12 -17.71 -8.69 3.60
CA GLY A 12 -17.22 -7.72 4.60
C GLY A 12 -17.17 -8.33 6.00
N LYS A 13 -18.22 -9.05 6.40
CA LYS A 13 -18.28 -9.76 7.66
C LYS A 13 -17.18 -10.84 7.77
N TYR A 14 -16.97 -11.60 6.71
CA TYR A 14 -15.91 -12.62 6.68
C TYR A 14 -14.52 -12.01 6.88
N LYS A 15 -14.20 -10.90 6.21
CA LYS A 15 -12.92 -10.18 6.37
C LYS A 15 -12.74 -9.67 7.81
N GLN A 16 -13.81 -9.15 8.40
CA GLN A 16 -13.81 -8.69 9.78
C GLN A 16 -13.61 -9.86 10.77
N GLU A 17 -14.29 -10.99 10.58
CA GLU A 17 -14.11 -12.21 11.38
C GLU A 17 -12.67 -12.76 11.24
N GLN A 18 -12.12 -12.71 10.03
CA GLN A 18 -10.74 -13.12 9.76
C GLN A 18 -9.74 -12.22 10.52
N LEU A 19 -9.87 -10.90 10.43
CA LEU A 19 -9.03 -9.96 11.17
C LEU A 19 -9.13 -10.18 12.67
N LEU A 20 -10.34 -10.31 13.18
CA LEU A 20 -10.60 -10.60 14.60
C LEU A 20 -9.93 -11.91 15.06
N SER A 21 -9.98 -12.95 14.22
CA SER A 21 -9.31 -14.23 14.51
C SER A 21 -7.78 -14.06 14.61
N PHE A 22 -7.15 -13.26 13.73
CA PHE A 22 -5.72 -12.95 13.80
C PHE A 22 -5.38 -12.17 15.08
N LEU A 23 -6.14 -11.14 15.39
CA LEU A 23 -5.93 -10.32 16.59
C LEU A 23 -6.01 -11.15 17.86
N LYS A 24 -7.01 -12.01 18.01
CA LYS A 24 -7.19 -12.85 19.20
C LYS A 24 -6.15 -13.97 19.29
N ARG A 25 -6.02 -14.78 18.23
CA ARG A 25 -5.26 -16.02 18.29
C ARG A 25 -3.75 -15.79 18.14
N GLN A 26 -3.34 -14.89 17.25
CA GLN A 26 -1.94 -14.65 16.95
C GLN A 26 -1.39 -13.42 17.69
N ALA A 27 -2.11 -12.29 17.64
CA ALA A 27 -1.67 -11.08 18.35
C ALA A 27 -2.04 -11.10 19.86
N LYS A 28 -2.73 -12.14 20.35
CA LYS A 28 -3.07 -12.35 21.76
C LYS A 28 -3.83 -11.18 22.41
N GLN A 29 -4.66 -10.50 21.61
CA GLN A 29 -5.48 -9.38 22.10
C GLN A 29 -6.85 -9.93 22.56
N GLU A 30 -7.02 -10.07 23.88
CA GLU A 30 -8.27 -10.60 24.46
C GLU A 30 -9.46 -9.66 24.23
N ASN A 31 -9.21 -8.34 24.20
CA ASN A 31 -10.20 -7.29 23.96
C ASN A 31 -10.32 -6.87 22.50
N ALA A 32 -9.96 -7.74 21.56
CA ALA A 32 -9.89 -7.41 20.12
C ALA A 32 -11.23 -6.90 19.55
N GLU A 33 -12.39 -7.34 20.08
CA GLU A 33 -13.69 -6.82 19.66
C GLU A 33 -13.88 -5.35 20.00
N GLU A 34 -13.40 -4.89 21.15
CA GLU A 34 -13.52 -3.51 21.60
C GLU A 34 -12.58 -2.59 20.82
N LEU A 35 -11.45 -3.12 20.35
CA LEU A 35 -10.47 -2.40 19.55
C LEU A 35 -10.88 -2.24 18.09
N LEU A 36 -11.75 -3.15 17.58
CA LEU A 36 -12.12 -3.21 16.18
C LEU A 36 -13.23 -2.19 15.87
N LEU A 37 -12.87 -1.18 15.11
CA LEU A 37 -13.82 -0.16 14.64
C LEU A 37 -14.63 -0.67 13.44
N GLU A 38 -15.75 0.01 13.17
CA GLU A 38 -16.57 -0.25 11.98
C GLU A 38 -15.72 -0.21 10.71
N PRO A 39 -15.72 -1.29 9.91
CA PRO A 39 -14.92 -1.37 8.69
C PRO A 39 -15.38 -0.35 7.65
N PHE A 40 -14.44 0.13 6.84
CA PHE A 40 -14.77 0.88 5.65
C PHE A 40 -14.98 -0.07 4.48
N ALA A 41 -16.23 -0.30 4.11
CA ALA A 41 -16.60 -1.08 2.94
C ALA A 41 -16.33 -0.28 1.65
N SER A 42 -15.78 -0.93 0.63
CA SER A 42 -15.62 -0.30 -0.68
C SER A 42 -17.00 0.01 -1.28
N PRO A 43 -17.25 1.24 -1.76
CA PRO A 43 -18.50 1.55 -2.45
C PRO A 43 -18.59 0.89 -3.83
N GLN A 44 -17.46 0.45 -4.38
CA GLN A 44 -17.35 -0.22 -5.68
C GLN A 44 -16.76 -1.62 -5.51
N HIS A 45 -17.50 -2.66 -5.92
CA HIS A 45 -17.08 -4.04 -5.71
C HIS A 45 -16.48 -4.72 -6.96
N LEU A 46 -16.75 -4.17 -8.13
CA LEU A 46 -16.23 -4.56 -9.43
C LEU A 46 -15.71 -3.30 -10.13
N ASN A 47 -14.88 -3.48 -11.14
CA ASN A 47 -14.37 -2.39 -11.97
C ASN A 47 -13.64 -1.28 -11.19
N TYR A 48 -13.06 -1.61 -10.04
CA TYR A 48 -12.39 -0.64 -9.18
C TYR A 48 -10.87 -0.57 -9.41
N ARG A 49 -10.25 -1.66 -9.89
CA ARG A 49 -8.79 -1.70 -10.02
C ARG A 49 -8.30 -0.77 -11.12
N ASN A 50 -7.45 0.16 -10.73
CA ASN A 50 -6.77 1.07 -11.63
C ASN A 50 -5.43 0.53 -12.15
N LYS A 51 -5.03 -0.70 -11.79
CA LYS A 51 -3.80 -1.36 -12.23
C LYS A 51 -3.99 -2.86 -12.28
N ILE A 52 -3.57 -3.47 -13.39
CA ILE A 52 -3.43 -4.93 -13.54
C ILE A 52 -2.06 -5.26 -14.13
N THR A 53 -1.61 -6.48 -13.88
CA THR A 53 -0.43 -7.06 -14.53
C THR A 53 -0.85 -8.35 -15.18
N LEU A 54 -0.60 -8.47 -16.48
CA LEU A 54 -0.90 -9.66 -17.26
C LEU A 54 0.39 -10.29 -17.75
N HIS A 55 0.37 -11.60 -17.91
CA HIS A 55 1.49 -12.40 -18.41
C HIS A 55 1.16 -12.92 -19.80
N TYR A 56 2.19 -13.04 -20.64
CA TYR A 56 2.06 -13.58 -21.98
C TYR A 56 2.70 -14.96 -22.08
N ASP A 57 1.98 -15.89 -22.68
CA ASP A 57 2.47 -17.23 -23.00
C ASP A 57 1.85 -17.75 -24.30
N ARG A 58 2.29 -18.91 -24.75
CA ARG A 58 1.69 -19.68 -25.84
C ARG A 58 0.87 -20.80 -25.27
N GLY A 59 -0.44 -20.66 -25.42
CA GLY A 59 -1.40 -21.71 -25.09
C GLY A 59 -1.44 -22.85 -26.12
N PHE A 60 -2.51 -23.63 -26.04
CA PHE A 60 -2.71 -24.79 -26.92
C PHE A 60 -2.54 -24.44 -28.42
N LYS A 61 -1.78 -25.26 -29.16
CA LYS A 61 -1.40 -25.07 -30.57
C LYS A 61 -0.65 -23.75 -30.86
N GLY A 62 0.06 -23.19 -29.89
CA GLY A 62 0.85 -21.97 -30.05
C GLY A 62 0.02 -20.69 -30.16
N ARG A 63 -1.27 -20.72 -29.79
CA ARG A 63 -2.13 -19.53 -29.73
C ARG A 63 -1.61 -18.56 -28.70
N PRO A 64 -1.47 -17.26 -28.99
CA PRO A 64 -1.14 -16.25 -28.00
C PRO A 64 -2.15 -16.22 -26.86
N VAL A 65 -1.65 -16.21 -25.60
CA VAL A 65 -2.45 -16.10 -24.39
C VAL A 65 -1.93 -14.93 -23.56
N LEU A 66 -2.81 -13.98 -23.25
CA LEU A 66 -2.55 -12.89 -22.31
C LEU A 66 -3.51 -13.03 -21.14
N GLY A 67 -2.97 -13.18 -19.93
CA GLY A 67 -3.79 -13.49 -18.77
C GLY A 67 -3.05 -13.44 -17.44
N TYR A 68 -3.61 -14.10 -16.43
CA TYR A 68 -3.00 -14.27 -15.12
C TYR A 68 -2.41 -15.67 -14.95
N PHE A 69 -1.46 -15.81 -14.05
CA PHE A 69 -1.05 -17.13 -13.61
C PHE A 69 -2.19 -17.88 -12.95
N GLY A 70 -2.30 -19.16 -13.25
CA GLY A 70 -3.19 -20.09 -12.56
C GLY A 70 -2.77 -20.40 -11.12
N ASP A 71 -3.44 -21.34 -10.49
CA ASP A 71 -3.15 -21.77 -9.11
C ASP A 71 -1.76 -22.41 -8.95
N ASP A 72 -1.15 -22.86 -10.05
CA ASP A 72 0.21 -23.41 -10.13
C ASP A 72 1.30 -22.33 -10.17
N ASN A 73 0.96 -21.05 -10.32
CA ASN A 73 1.86 -19.92 -10.54
C ASN A 73 2.79 -20.04 -11.76
N GLU A 74 2.47 -20.91 -12.69
CA GLU A 74 3.27 -21.18 -13.91
C GLU A 74 2.44 -21.03 -15.17
N THR A 75 1.25 -21.63 -15.21
CA THR A 75 0.37 -21.62 -16.39
C THR A 75 -0.36 -20.30 -16.50
N VAL A 76 -0.24 -19.65 -17.66
CA VAL A 76 -1.01 -18.42 -17.94
C VAL A 76 -2.42 -18.80 -18.40
N VAL A 77 -3.41 -18.39 -17.61
CA VAL A 77 -4.83 -18.55 -17.91
C VAL A 77 -5.34 -17.32 -18.62
N GLU A 78 -5.91 -17.51 -19.81
CA GLU A 78 -6.45 -16.42 -20.62
C GLU A 78 -7.56 -15.67 -19.88
N VAL A 79 -7.44 -14.34 -19.84
CA VAL A 79 -8.43 -13.47 -19.21
C VAL A 79 -8.95 -12.48 -20.27
N PRO A 80 -10.11 -12.74 -20.89
CA PRO A 80 -10.71 -11.83 -21.87
C PRO A 80 -11.01 -10.46 -21.29
N GLN A 81 -11.54 -10.44 -20.07
CA GLN A 81 -11.84 -9.24 -19.29
C GLN A 81 -11.60 -9.54 -17.82
N CYS A 82 -11.06 -8.57 -17.09
CA CYS A 82 -10.93 -8.65 -15.65
C CYS A 82 -12.12 -7.94 -14.98
N PRO A 83 -13.03 -8.66 -14.31
CA PRO A 83 -14.20 -8.02 -13.67
C PRO A 83 -13.84 -7.00 -12.59
N LEU A 84 -12.61 -7.04 -12.07
CA LEU A 84 -12.13 -6.09 -11.05
C LEU A 84 -11.48 -4.85 -11.65
N ALA A 85 -10.96 -4.94 -12.88
CA ALA A 85 -10.28 -3.83 -13.54
C ALA A 85 -11.27 -2.75 -14.01
N ALA A 86 -10.83 -1.51 -14.00
CA ALA A 86 -11.57 -0.38 -14.55
C ALA A 86 -11.99 -0.66 -16.00
N PRO A 87 -13.15 -0.17 -16.46
CA PRO A 87 -13.63 -0.40 -17.82
C PRO A 87 -12.61 0.02 -18.89
N GLU A 88 -11.90 1.12 -18.64
CA GLU A 88 -10.87 1.66 -19.54
C GLU A 88 -9.70 0.68 -19.72
N ILE A 89 -9.31 0.00 -18.65
CA ILE A 89 -8.29 -1.06 -18.68
C ILE A 89 -8.78 -2.27 -19.49
N ASN A 90 -10.05 -2.64 -19.35
CA ASN A 90 -10.62 -3.76 -20.12
C ASN A 90 -10.74 -3.43 -21.62
N ALA A 91 -11.06 -2.18 -21.98
CA ALA A 91 -11.09 -1.72 -23.36
C ALA A 91 -9.68 -1.80 -23.99
N GLU A 92 -8.67 -1.28 -23.30
CA GLU A 92 -7.28 -1.38 -23.73
C GLU A 92 -6.81 -2.84 -23.86
N LEU A 93 -7.18 -3.70 -22.92
CA LEU A 93 -6.85 -5.13 -22.96
C LEU A 93 -7.41 -5.81 -24.21
N GLU A 94 -8.61 -5.45 -24.65
CA GLU A 94 -9.21 -5.98 -25.87
C GLU A 94 -8.41 -5.57 -27.10
N GLU A 95 -7.98 -4.31 -27.20
CA GLU A 95 -7.14 -3.80 -28.30
C GLU A 95 -5.77 -4.50 -28.32
N LEU A 96 -5.10 -4.61 -27.17
CA LEU A 96 -3.79 -5.26 -27.05
C LEU A 96 -3.83 -6.74 -27.49
N ARG A 97 -4.93 -7.43 -27.24
CA ARG A 97 -5.11 -8.83 -27.64
C ARG A 97 -5.25 -9.00 -29.15
N GLN A 98 -5.77 -7.99 -29.83
CA GLN A 98 -5.94 -7.99 -31.27
C GLN A 98 -4.67 -7.54 -32.01
N ASP A 99 -3.67 -6.98 -31.32
CA ASP A 99 -2.40 -6.57 -31.92
C ASP A 99 -1.33 -7.67 -31.81
N PRO A 100 -1.05 -8.43 -32.88
CA PRO A 100 -0.01 -9.46 -32.83
C PRO A 100 1.40 -8.91 -32.69
N ARG A 101 1.62 -7.61 -32.95
CA ARG A 101 2.93 -6.95 -32.72
C ARG A 101 3.20 -6.81 -31.24
N PHE A 102 2.18 -6.54 -30.42
CA PHE A 102 2.28 -6.42 -28.99
C PHE A 102 2.74 -7.73 -28.34
N THR A 103 2.07 -8.84 -28.63
CA THR A 103 2.44 -10.16 -28.10
C THR A 103 3.80 -10.65 -28.59
N ARG A 104 4.15 -10.31 -29.84
CA ARG A 104 5.49 -10.59 -30.38
C ARG A 104 6.57 -9.78 -29.63
N TYR A 105 6.31 -8.52 -29.34
CA TYR A 105 7.21 -7.67 -28.58
C TYR A 105 7.44 -8.20 -27.16
N LEU A 106 6.39 -8.60 -26.44
CA LEU A 106 6.51 -9.15 -25.10
C LEU A 106 7.43 -10.39 -25.05
N GLY A 107 7.28 -11.31 -26.01
CA GLY A 107 7.91 -12.64 -25.98
C GLY A 107 7.31 -13.54 -24.90
N VAL A 108 7.44 -14.85 -25.05
CA VAL A 108 6.95 -15.83 -24.07
C VAL A 108 7.61 -15.61 -22.72
N GLY A 109 6.82 -15.52 -21.65
CA GLY A 109 7.27 -15.15 -20.31
C GLY A 109 7.31 -13.64 -20.05
N GLY A 110 7.04 -12.80 -21.06
CA GLY A 110 6.88 -11.36 -20.88
C GLY A 110 5.58 -11.02 -20.17
N SER A 111 5.47 -9.77 -19.73
CA SER A 111 4.27 -9.28 -19.05
C SER A 111 3.92 -7.85 -19.50
N ALA A 112 2.71 -7.43 -19.17
CA ALA A 112 2.27 -6.06 -19.37
C ALA A 112 1.60 -5.53 -18.12
N ILE A 113 1.99 -4.34 -17.70
CA ILE A 113 1.27 -3.58 -16.67
C ILE A 113 0.36 -2.61 -17.41
N ILE A 114 -0.93 -2.64 -17.10
CA ILE A 114 -1.91 -1.67 -17.60
C ILE A 114 -2.39 -0.86 -16.40
N ARG A 115 -2.24 0.46 -16.47
CA ARG A 115 -2.67 1.40 -15.43
C ARG A 115 -3.64 2.41 -16.01
N HIS A 116 -4.57 2.83 -15.17
CA HIS A 116 -5.50 3.91 -15.48
C HIS A 116 -5.44 4.96 -14.37
N THR A 117 -5.27 6.21 -14.74
CA THR A 117 -5.49 7.35 -13.84
C THR A 117 -6.57 8.24 -14.42
N LYS A 118 -7.23 9.00 -13.57
CA LYS A 118 -8.29 9.90 -14.01
C LYS A 118 -7.76 11.01 -14.94
N LYS A 119 -6.51 11.43 -14.74
CA LYS A 119 -5.90 12.54 -15.49
C LYS A 119 -5.22 12.05 -16.76
N ASP A 120 -4.47 10.95 -16.68
CA ASP A 120 -3.59 10.53 -17.78
C ASP A 120 -4.25 9.49 -18.71
N GLY A 121 -5.41 8.95 -18.32
CA GLY A 121 -6.04 7.87 -19.05
C GLY A 121 -5.32 6.53 -18.83
N VAL A 122 -5.25 5.68 -19.85
CA VAL A 122 -4.63 4.36 -19.78
C VAL A 122 -3.18 4.41 -20.22
N LEU A 123 -2.29 3.83 -19.40
CA LEU A 123 -0.88 3.63 -19.72
C LEU A 123 -0.58 2.13 -19.77
N VAL A 124 0.03 1.67 -20.84
CA VAL A 124 0.51 0.30 -21.02
C VAL A 124 2.03 0.26 -20.93
N LEU A 125 2.54 -0.60 -20.05
CA LEU A 125 3.97 -0.83 -19.87
C LEU A 125 4.30 -2.27 -20.29
N PRO A 126 4.80 -2.48 -21.51
CA PRO A 126 5.20 -3.81 -21.97
C PRO A 126 6.56 -4.19 -21.37
N LEU A 127 6.60 -5.25 -20.60
CA LEU A 127 7.79 -5.82 -19.97
C LEU A 127 8.25 -7.04 -20.79
N SER A 128 9.01 -6.77 -21.84
CA SER A 128 9.50 -7.79 -22.75
C SER A 128 10.64 -8.61 -22.16
N VAL A 129 10.69 -9.91 -22.47
CA VAL A 129 11.85 -10.75 -22.13
C VAL A 129 13.06 -10.47 -23.03
N ASN A 130 12.86 -9.86 -24.19
CA ASN A 130 13.88 -9.60 -25.20
C ASN A 130 14.44 -8.17 -25.17
N HIS A 131 13.77 -7.26 -24.48
CA HIS A 131 14.12 -5.85 -24.46
C HIS A 131 14.20 -5.35 -23.01
N ARG A 132 15.26 -4.59 -22.71
CA ARG A 132 15.37 -3.93 -21.41
C ARG A 132 14.30 -2.86 -21.31
N PHE A 133 13.54 -2.88 -20.21
CA PHE A 133 12.58 -1.82 -19.91
C PHE A 133 13.33 -0.52 -19.59
N ASN A 134 12.95 0.55 -20.28
CA ASN A 134 13.46 1.90 -20.01
C ASN A 134 12.31 2.74 -19.46
N GLU A 135 12.34 3.08 -18.19
CA GLU A 135 11.28 3.82 -17.52
C GLU A 135 11.17 5.26 -18.01
N GLU A 136 12.28 5.86 -18.47
CA GLU A 136 12.32 7.23 -19.01
C GLU A 136 11.49 7.41 -20.30
N GLU A 137 11.17 6.33 -21.00
CA GLU A 137 10.31 6.34 -22.19
C GLU A 137 8.84 6.53 -21.85
N TYR A 138 8.46 6.45 -20.58
CA TYR A 138 7.08 6.50 -20.13
C TYR A 138 6.83 7.72 -19.25
N PRO A 139 5.66 8.37 -19.39
CA PRO A 139 5.31 9.53 -18.57
C PRO A 139 5.11 9.14 -17.11
N MET A 140 5.42 10.06 -16.19
CA MET A 140 4.93 9.99 -14.82
C MET A 140 3.41 10.03 -14.82
N LEU A 141 2.78 9.31 -13.91
CA LEU A 141 1.35 9.30 -13.70
C LEU A 141 0.96 10.30 -12.62
N HIS A 142 -0.21 10.89 -12.76
CA HIS A 142 -0.76 11.83 -11.80
C HIS A 142 -1.81 11.15 -10.93
N GLU A 143 -1.65 11.28 -9.62
CA GLU A 143 -2.62 10.80 -8.64
C GLU A 143 -3.01 11.95 -7.69
N GLN A 144 -4.17 11.86 -7.07
CA GLN A 144 -4.70 12.88 -6.19
C GLN A 144 -4.66 12.43 -4.73
N ILE A 145 -4.04 13.25 -3.87
CA ILE A 145 -4.11 13.12 -2.41
C ILE A 145 -4.73 14.39 -1.80
N ASN A 146 -4.93 14.43 -0.48
CA ASN A 146 -5.47 15.62 0.19
C ASN A 146 -4.58 16.87 0.06
N ALA A 147 -3.26 16.69 -0.06
CA ALA A 147 -2.32 17.79 -0.26
C ALA A 147 -2.33 18.36 -1.67
N GLY A 148 -2.91 17.69 -2.64
CA GLY A 148 -2.93 18.09 -4.05
C GLY A 148 -2.58 16.93 -4.98
N GLU A 149 -2.22 17.28 -6.20
CA GLU A 149 -1.80 16.33 -7.22
C GLU A 149 -0.34 15.94 -7.01
N ILE A 150 -0.04 14.65 -7.10
CA ILE A 150 1.30 14.08 -6.98
C ILE A 150 1.66 13.23 -8.19
N LEU A 151 2.95 13.11 -8.44
CA LEU A 151 3.51 12.23 -9.45
C LEU A 151 3.78 10.84 -8.86
N VAL A 152 3.58 9.82 -9.69
CA VAL A 152 3.89 8.42 -9.39
C VAL A 152 4.66 7.84 -10.57
N PRO A 153 5.80 7.15 -10.35
CA PRO A 153 6.52 6.49 -11.43
C PRO A 153 5.64 5.48 -12.17
N PRO A 154 5.85 5.24 -13.46
CA PRO A 154 5.01 4.35 -14.26
C PRO A 154 4.90 2.95 -13.66
N ARG A 155 6.00 2.38 -13.14
CA ARG A 155 6.04 1.10 -12.42
C ARG A 155 5.86 1.23 -10.92
N GLY A 156 5.90 2.45 -10.39
CA GLY A 156 5.82 2.73 -8.96
C GLY A 156 4.58 2.13 -8.31
N PHE A 157 4.69 1.86 -7.01
CA PHE A 157 3.52 1.44 -6.23
C PHE A 157 2.60 2.64 -6.00
N TYR A 158 1.32 2.42 -6.18
CA TYR A 158 0.23 3.25 -5.70
C TYR A 158 -0.98 2.36 -5.46
N GLN A 159 -1.87 2.75 -4.55
CA GLN A 159 -3.04 1.96 -4.18
C GLN A 159 -3.98 1.73 -5.38
N VAL A 160 -4.44 0.48 -5.54
CA VAL A 160 -5.17 0.07 -6.74
C VAL A 160 -6.67 0.36 -6.72
N ASN A 161 -7.20 0.83 -5.59
CA ASN A 161 -8.62 1.13 -5.42
C ASN A 161 -8.80 2.63 -5.13
N PRO A 162 -9.15 3.44 -6.14
CA PRO A 162 -9.29 4.89 -5.98
C PRO A 162 -10.51 5.32 -5.12
N TYR A 163 -11.39 4.38 -4.78
CA TYR A 163 -12.55 4.64 -3.94
C TYR A 163 -12.25 4.44 -2.44
N VAL A 164 -11.27 3.62 -2.11
CA VAL A 164 -10.91 3.26 -0.73
C VAL A 164 -9.63 3.95 -0.28
N SER A 165 -8.64 4.07 -1.16
CA SER A 165 -7.33 4.67 -0.83
C SER A 165 -7.45 6.07 -0.22
N PRO A 166 -8.24 7.02 -0.77
CA PRO A 166 -8.40 8.34 -0.15
C PRO A 166 -9.00 8.27 1.25
N LYS A 167 -9.90 7.33 1.50
CA LYS A 167 -10.54 7.14 2.81
C LYS A 167 -9.63 6.53 3.85
N LEU A 168 -8.68 5.69 3.43
CA LEU A 168 -7.63 5.20 4.29
C LEU A 168 -6.68 6.34 4.69
N VAL A 169 -6.24 7.14 3.73
CA VAL A 169 -5.40 8.32 4.00
C VAL A 169 -6.12 9.32 4.90
N GLU A 170 -7.39 9.64 4.62
CA GLU A 170 -8.23 10.52 5.44
C GLU A 170 -8.33 10.03 6.90
N TYR A 171 -8.52 8.72 7.10
CA TYR A 171 -8.56 8.15 8.44
C TYR A 171 -7.22 8.26 9.17
N VAL A 172 -6.11 7.95 8.49
CA VAL A 172 -4.76 8.09 9.06
C VAL A 172 -4.48 9.55 9.41
N MET A 173 -4.83 10.50 8.54
CA MET A 173 -4.68 11.93 8.82
C MET A 173 -5.57 12.38 9.98
N GLY A 174 -6.80 11.87 10.09
CA GLY A 174 -7.66 12.13 11.25
C GLY A 174 -7.05 11.68 12.58
N LEU A 175 -6.31 10.55 12.60
CA LEU A 175 -5.51 10.14 13.77
C LEU A 175 -4.38 11.14 14.03
N VAL A 176 -3.65 11.56 12.99
CA VAL A 176 -2.56 12.54 13.12
C VAL A 176 -3.07 13.89 13.66
N GLU A 177 -4.22 14.37 13.19
CA GLU A 177 -4.87 15.61 13.68
C GLU A 177 -5.27 15.51 15.17
N GLN A 178 -5.76 14.34 15.61
CA GLN A 178 -6.08 14.10 17.03
C GLN A 178 -4.82 14.04 17.89
N ILE A 179 -3.78 13.38 17.39
CA ILE A 179 -2.49 13.23 18.08
C ILE A 179 -1.76 14.58 18.19
N LYS A 180 -1.80 15.40 17.14
CA LYS A 180 -1.04 16.66 17.02
C LYS A 180 0.44 16.47 17.32
N PRO A 181 1.16 15.68 16.51
CA PRO A 181 2.56 15.45 16.74
C PRO A 181 3.41 16.67 16.37
N ASP A 182 4.53 16.86 17.09
CA ASP A 182 5.54 17.86 16.73
C ASP A 182 6.39 17.38 15.53
N ARG A 183 6.46 16.07 15.32
CA ARG A 183 7.12 15.44 14.18
C ARG A 183 6.48 14.12 13.76
N LEU A 184 6.61 13.82 12.48
CA LEU A 184 6.17 12.56 11.91
C LEU A 184 7.30 11.90 11.13
N ILE A 185 7.46 10.60 11.35
CA ILE A 185 8.37 9.73 10.59
C ILE A 185 7.51 8.79 9.77
N ASP A 186 7.66 8.85 8.44
CA ASP A 186 6.95 8.00 7.48
C ASP A 186 7.92 6.93 6.96
N MET A 187 7.84 5.72 7.50
CA MET A 187 8.67 4.60 7.08
C MET A 187 7.96 3.80 5.99
N TYR A 188 8.71 3.41 4.95
CA TYR A 188 8.19 2.82 3.71
C TYR A 188 7.34 3.84 2.93
N CYS A 189 7.81 5.09 2.88
CA CYS A 189 6.99 6.23 2.45
C CYS A 189 6.64 6.23 0.94
N GLY A 190 7.31 5.43 0.11
CA GLY A 190 7.11 5.43 -1.33
C GLY A 190 7.24 6.83 -1.92
N VAL A 191 6.23 7.29 -2.67
CA VAL A 191 6.16 8.62 -3.26
C VAL A 191 5.71 9.71 -2.27
N GLY A 192 5.61 9.39 -0.97
CA GLY A 192 5.39 10.34 0.11
C GLY A 192 3.93 10.58 0.50
N VAL A 193 3.01 9.69 0.20
CA VAL A 193 1.56 9.91 0.40
C VAL A 193 1.22 10.35 1.82
N PHE A 194 1.65 9.61 2.85
CA PHE A 194 1.35 9.95 4.24
C PHE A 194 2.14 11.16 4.72
N GLY A 195 3.44 11.24 4.41
CA GLY A 195 4.29 12.37 4.79
C GLY A 195 3.80 13.69 4.22
N LEU A 196 3.48 13.75 2.92
CA LEU A 196 2.95 14.94 2.26
C LEU A 196 1.56 15.33 2.79
N SER A 197 0.71 14.32 3.03
CA SER A 197 -0.62 14.54 3.62
C SER A 197 -0.53 15.13 5.02
N ALA A 198 0.43 14.64 5.84
CA ALA A 198 0.66 15.14 7.19
C ALA A 198 1.24 16.58 7.18
N ALA A 199 2.14 16.89 6.25
CA ALA A 199 2.65 18.25 6.08
C ALA A 199 1.54 19.23 5.70
N HIS A 200 0.65 18.82 4.79
CA HIS A 200 -0.50 19.63 4.36
C HIS A 200 -1.44 20.01 5.51
N ILE A 201 -1.67 19.11 6.45
CA ILE A 201 -2.49 19.38 7.65
C ILE A 201 -1.71 20.07 8.78
N GLY A 202 -0.46 20.49 8.53
CA GLY A 202 0.31 21.36 9.42
C GLY A 202 1.20 20.64 10.43
N VAL A 203 1.58 19.38 10.23
CA VAL A 203 2.62 18.74 11.08
C VAL A 203 3.97 19.43 10.84
N PRO A 204 4.64 19.96 11.88
CA PRO A 204 5.76 20.89 11.69
C PRO A 204 7.03 20.26 11.10
N ALA A 205 7.27 18.97 11.32
CA ALA A 205 8.48 18.31 10.86
C ALA A 205 8.16 16.90 10.33
N ILE A 206 8.47 16.66 9.07
CA ILE A 206 8.25 15.39 8.38
C ILE A 206 9.57 14.82 7.87
N ILE A 207 9.79 13.53 8.13
CA ILE A 207 10.88 12.78 7.52
C ILE A 207 10.32 11.45 7.00
N GLY A 208 10.40 11.24 5.68
CA GLY A 208 10.04 9.98 5.03
C GLY A 208 11.27 9.16 4.64
N TYR A 209 11.17 7.85 4.74
CA TYR A 209 12.23 6.89 4.37
C TYR A 209 11.68 5.80 3.48
N ASP A 210 12.39 5.49 2.40
CA ASP A 210 12.13 4.34 1.53
C ASP A 210 13.45 3.85 0.91
N SER A 211 13.50 2.58 0.54
CA SER A 211 14.67 1.97 -0.08
C SER A 211 14.80 2.29 -1.57
N GLY A 212 13.71 2.68 -2.24
CA GLY A 212 13.65 2.98 -3.66
C GLY A 212 14.16 4.39 -3.97
N ARG A 213 15.31 4.51 -4.65
CA ARG A 213 15.86 5.82 -5.05
C ARG A 213 14.90 6.61 -5.92
N ASP A 214 14.24 5.93 -6.85
CA ASP A 214 13.34 6.54 -7.83
C ASP A 214 12.10 7.10 -7.14
N VAL A 215 11.48 6.33 -6.23
CA VAL A 215 10.30 6.81 -5.49
C VAL A 215 10.65 7.94 -4.53
N ILE A 216 11.84 7.94 -3.92
CA ILE A 216 12.31 9.04 -3.06
C ILE A 216 12.57 10.31 -3.88
N SER A 217 13.16 10.19 -5.05
CA SER A 217 13.33 11.35 -5.97
C SER A 217 11.98 11.96 -6.33
N VAL A 218 10.98 11.12 -6.59
CA VAL A 218 9.62 11.57 -6.89
C VAL A 218 8.94 12.16 -5.65
N ALA A 219 9.12 11.58 -4.46
CA ALA A 219 8.60 12.16 -3.22
C ALA A 219 9.15 13.57 -2.94
N GLN A 220 10.46 13.79 -3.19
CA GLN A 220 11.09 15.11 -3.10
C GLN A 220 10.52 16.09 -4.13
N GLN A 221 10.31 15.63 -5.37
CA GLN A 221 9.69 16.46 -6.42
C GLN A 221 8.25 16.81 -6.06
N ASN A 222 7.46 15.87 -5.54
CA ASN A 222 6.11 16.10 -5.07
C ASN A 222 6.07 17.14 -3.95
N ALA A 223 6.97 17.03 -2.97
CA ALA A 223 7.09 18.02 -1.89
C ALA A 223 7.37 19.42 -2.43
N ALA A 224 8.32 19.55 -3.35
CA ALA A 224 8.66 20.84 -3.97
C ALA A 224 7.48 21.41 -4.77
N THR A 225 6.80 20.60 -5.58
CA THR A 225 5.63 21.01 -6.38
C THR A 225 4.47 21.48 -5.51
N LEU A 226 4.24 20.83 -4.36
CA LEU A 226 3.19 21.19 -3.40
C LEU A 226 3.59 22.34 -2.45
N GLY A 227 4.81 22.86 -2.56
CA GLY A 227 5.32 23.90 -1.67
C GLY A 227 5.58 23.45 -0.23
N LEU A 228 5.72 22.14 0.00
CA LEU A 228 5.91 21.51 1.31
C LEU A 228 7.41 21.33 1.61
N ASN A 229 8.18 22.43 1.58
CA ASN A 229 9.64 22.43 1.60
C ASN A 229 10.26 21.96 2.93
N ASP A 230 9.48 21.91 4.02
CA ASP A 230 9.94 21.42 5.33
C ASP A 230 9.86 19.89 5.44
N THR A 231 9.36 19.19 4.41
CA THR A 231 9.38 17.74 4.33
C THR A 231 10.71 17.22 3.78
N LYS A 232 11.20 16.14 4.38
CA LYS A 232 12.45 15.49 3.96
C LYS A 232 12.18 14.04 3.60
N PHE A 233 12.62 13.63 2.41
CA PHE A 233 12.56 12.24 1.98
C PHE A 233 13.97 11.71 1.74
N ILE A 234 14.30 10.58 2.35
CA ILE A 234 15.66 10.03 2.41
C ILE A 234 15.65 8.58 1.94
N CYS A 235 16.49 8.27 0.95
CA CYS A 235 16.66 6.91 0.47
C CYS A 235 17.51 6.09 1.44
N GLY A 236 16.99 4.95 1.87
CA GLY A 236 17.70 4.00 2.70
C GLY A 236 16.80 2.85 3.16
N LEU A 237 17.40 1.69 3.43
CA LEU A 237 16.68 0.53 3.94
C LEU A 237 16.15 0.80 5.35
N SER A 238 14.86 0.55 5.58
CA SER A 238 14.21 0.77 6.89
C SER A 238 14.94 0.03 8.01
N ALA A 239 15.40 -1.19 7.77
CA ALA A 239 16.21 -1.97 8.71
C ALA A 239 17.51 -1.28 9.14
N GLN A 240 18.14 -0.47 8.27
CA GLN A 240 19.42 0.20 8.55
C GLN A 240 19.24 1.56 9.23
N ILE A 241 18.14 2.23 8.94
CA ILE A 241 17.93 3.63 9.40
C ILE A 241 17.00 3.75 10.61
N ALA A 242 16.15 2.74 10.88
CA ALA A 242 15.14 2.81 11.93
C ALA A 242 15.73 3.21 13.29
N ASP A 243 16.79 2.53 13.74
CA ASP A 243 17.45 2.83 15.01
C ASP A 243 17.89 4.31 15.12
N SER A 244 18.60 4.79 14.10
CA SER A 244 19.11 6.18 14.12
C SER A 244 17.98 7.21 13.98
N ALA A 245 16.95 6.93 13.18
CA ALA A 245 15.80 7.80 13.00
C ALA A 245 15.00 7.96 14.31
N LEU A 246 14.69 6.84 14.98
CA LEU A 246 13.91 6.83 16.20
C LEU A 246 14.72 7.39 17.38
N ARG A 247 16.00 7.06 17.49
CA ARG A 247 16.90 7.65 18.48
C ARG A 247 17.00 9.16 18.34
N ASN A 248 17.10 9.67 17.11
CA ASN A 248 17.13 11.11 16.85
C ASN A 248 15.78 11.78 17.16
N ALA A 249 14.65 11.12 16.88
CA ALA A 249 13.34 11.62 17.26
C ALA A 249 13.23 11.77 18.80
N LYS A 250 13.65 10.75 19.55
CA LYS A 250 13.68 10.76 21.01
C LYS A 250 14.59 11.87 21.59
N LYS A 251 15.79 12.05 21.02
CA LYS A 251 16.73 13.10 21.47
C LYS A 251 16.20 14.52 21.28
N ARG A 252 15.42 14.75 20.23
CA ARG A 252 14.84 16.09 19.94
C ARG A 252 13.69 16.45 20.88
N GLY A 253 13.15 15.47 21.64
CA GLY A 253 11.99 15.66 22.49
C GLY A 253 10.72 16.02 21.71
N GLY A 254 9.63 16.34 22.40
CA GLY A 254 8.33 16.59 21.80
C GLY A 254 7.61 15.30 21.39
N LYS A 255 6.38 15.43 20.92
CA LYS A 255 5.52 14.29 20.56
C LYS A 255 5.87 13.80 19.15
N ALA A 256 6.39 12.58 19.06
CA ALA A 256 6.70 11.93 17.79
C ALA A 256 5.62 10.92 17.40
N THR A 257 5.30 10.86 16.12
CA THR A 257 4.46 9.82 15.53
C THR A 257 5.23 9.13 14.43
N VAL A 258 5.20 7.80 14.41
CA VAL A 258 5.70 6.99 13.31
C VAL A 258 4.52 6.41 12.54
N ILE A 259 4.54 6.51 11.23
CA ILE A 259 3.69 5.73 10.32
C ILE A 259 4.57 4.66 9.69
N VAL A 260 4.09 3.42 9.67
CA VAL A 260 4.72 2.31 8.94
C VAL A 260 3.71 1.70 7.98
N ASP A 261 4.11 1.53 6.72
CA ASP A 261 3.31 0.83 5.68
C ASP A 261 4.21 -0.21 4.98
N PRO A 262 4.63 -1.27 5.72
CA PRO A 262 5.58 -2.23 5.21
C PRO A 262 4.98 -3.13 4.12
N PRO A 263 5.82 -3.81 3.33
CA PRO A 263 5.37 -4.81 2.38
C PRO A 263 4.66 -5.99 3.07
N ARG A 264 4.12 -6.92 2.28
CA ARG A 264 3.39 -8.11 2.78
C ARG A 264 4.15 -8.95 3.80
N SER A 265 5.47 -8.89 3.81
CA SER A 265 6.32 -9.57 4.80
C SER A 265 6.25 -8.98 6.21
N GLY A 266 5.61 -7.81 6.37
CA GLY A 266 5.57 -7.06 7.63
C GLY A 266 6.87 -6.32 7.91
N LEU A 267 7.06 -5.89 9.15
CA LEU A 267 8.27 -5.20 9.60
C LEU A 267 9.47 -6.14 9.61
N GLU A 268 10.63 -5.63 9.21
CA GLU A 268 11.90 -6.30 9.44
C GLU A 268 12.21 -6.36 10.95
N PRO A 269 12.93 -7.40 11.39
CA PRO A 269 13.31 -7.55 12.80
C PRO A 269 14.00 -6.32 13.39
N GLU A 270 14.84 -5.66 12.61
CA GLU A 270 15.61 -4.48 13.01
C GLU A 270 14.69 -3.26 13.24
N VAL A 271 13.67 -3.09 12.41
CA VAL A 271 12.67 -2.02 12.58
C VAL A 271 11.84 -2.25 13.84
N THR A 272 11.42 -3.51 14.07
CA THR A 272 10.68 -3.88 15.28
C THR A 272 11.53 -3.67 16.53
N ALA A 273 12.81 -4.07 16.50
CA ALA A 273 13.75 -3.85 17.61
C ALA A 273 13.96 -2.35 17.87
N ALA A 274 14.16 -1.56 16.84
CA ALA A 274 14.34 -0.11 16.97
C ALA A 274 13.10 0.58 17.57
N LEU A 275 11.88 0.18 17.19
CA LEU A 275 10.63 0.67 17.79
C LEU A 275 10.49 0.29 19.26
N TRP A 276 11.05 -0.84 19.64
CA TRP A 276 11.07 -1.30 21.03
C TRP A 276 12.14 -0.59 21.87
N GLU A 277 13.36 -0.42 21.37
CA GLU A 277 14.48 0.23 22.07
C GLU A 277 14.32 1.75 22.16
N HIS A 278 13.75 2.36 21.13
CA HIS A 278 13.51 3.80 21.02
C HIS A 278 12.03 4.10 20.77
N PRO A 279 11.15 3.71 21.71
CA PRO A 279 9.71 3.86 21.51
C PRO A 279 9.33 5.34 21.39
N VAL A 280 8.46 5.60 20.40
CA VAL A 280 7.81 6.90 20.19
C VAL A 280 6.44 6.92 20.87
N GLU A 281 5.87 8.11 21.04
CA GLU A 281 4.58 8.24 21.71
C GLU A 281 3.44 7.59 20.95
N ASN A 282 3.50 7.61 19.61
CA ASN A 282 2.43 7.12 18.74
C ASN A 282 3.00 6.36 17.55
N LEU A 283 2.38 5.23 17.25
CA LEU A 283 2.67 4.41 16.07
C LEU A 283 1.39 4.10 15.33
N ILE A 284 1.35 4.40 14.04
CA ILE A 284 0.26 4.05 13.13
C ILE A 284 0.80 3.01 12.16
N TYR A 285 0.24 1.81 12.21
CA TYR A 285 0.64 0.68 11.35
C TYR A 285 -0.42 0.46 10.28
N VAL A 286 -0.07 0.65 9.03
CA VAL A 286 -0.88 0.29 7.85
C VAL A 286 -0.41 -1.07 7.36
N SER A 287 -1.31 -2.00 7.07
CA SER A 287 -0.95 -3.38 6.69
C SER A 287 -1.93 -4.00 5.70
N CYS A 288 -1.40 -4.59 4.64
CA CYS A 288 -2.16 -5.41 3.69
C CYS A 288 -2.17 -6.92 4.04
N SER A 289 -1.56 -7.33 5.17
CA SER A 289 -1.33 -8.73 5.53
C SER A 289 -1.60 -8.95 7.02
N PRO A 290 -2.78 -9.50 7.38
CA PRO A 290 -3.20 -9.61 8.79
C PRO A 290 -2.36 -10.61 9.61
N ASP A 291 -1.75 -11.61 8.98
CA ASP A 291 -0.89 -12.59 9.64
C ASP A 291 0.46 -11.99 10.06
N THR A 292 1.12 -11.26 9.17
CA THR A 292 2.37 -10.57 9.50
C THR A 292 2.14 -9.41 10.44
N LEU A 293 1.04 -8.67 10.29
CA LEU A 293 0.59 -7.67 11.25
C LEU A 293 0.45 -8.26 12.66
N ALA A 294 -0.25 -9.39 12.81
CA ALA A 294 -0.44 -10.02 14.11
C ALA A 294 0.89 -10.45 14.74
N ARG A 295 1.83 -11.00 13.95
CA ARG A 295 3.20 -11.32 14.39
C ARG A 295 3.93 -10.09 14.94
N ASP A 296 3.83 -8.97 14.25
CA ASP A 296 4.54 -7.75 14.62
C ASP A 296 3.89 -7.09 15.84
N LEU A 297 2.55 -7.11 15.94
CA LEU A 297 1.83 -6.62 17.12
C LEU A 297 2.23 -7.34 18.40
N VAL A 298 2.44 -8.68 18.35
CA VAL A 298 2.95 -9.43 19.52
C VAL A 298 4.25 -8.83 20.04
N LYS A 299 5.20 -8.54 19.16
CA LYS A 299 6.50 -7.99 19.54
C LYS A 299 6.37 -6.56 20.09
N LEU A 300 5.52 -5.75 19.47
CA LEU A 300 5.34 -4.35 19.86
C LEU A 300 4.58 -4.17 21.17
N THR A 301 3.75 -5.16 21.58
CA THR A 301 2.90 -5.06 22.78
C THR A 301 3.29 -6.00 23.92
N SER A 302 4.26 -6.89 23.74
CA SER A 302 4.56 -7.99 24.67
C SER A 302 5.01 -7.55 26.07
N ASP A 303 5.63 -6.38 26.19
CA ASP A 303 6.16 -5.83 27.44
C ASP A 303 5.40 -4.57 27.92
N GLY A 304 4.26 -4.24 27.26
CA GLY A 304 3.50 -3.04 27.56
C GLY A 304 4.10 -1.74 26.99
N THR A 305 5.18 -1.82 26.17
CA THR A 305 5.76 -0.63 25.53
C THR A 305 4.74 0.10 24.67
N TYR A 306 3.92 -0.65 23.92
CA TYR A 306 2.80 -0.10 23.16
C TYR A 306 1.49 -0.77 23.56
N THR A 307 0.42 0.02 23.56
CA THR A 307 -0.96 -0.44 23.72
C THR A 307 -1.73 -0.16 22.45
N ILE A 308 -2.43 -1.16 21.90
CA ILE A 308 -3.33 -0.96 20.77
C ILE A 308 -4.53 -0.13 21.22
N ARG A 309 -4.83 0.95 20.50
CA ARG A 309 -5.95 1.87 20.79
C ARG A 309 -7.12 1.65 19.85
N SER A 310 -6.84 1.34 18.61
CA SER A 310 -7.89 1.04 17.63
C SER A 310 -7.34 0.21 16.47
N VAL A 311 -8.23 -0.56 15.86
CA VAL A 311 -7.99 -1.33 14.65
C VAL A 311 -9.12 -1.05 13.67
N LYS A 312 -8.81 -0.67 12.44
CA LYS A 312 -9.81 -0.41 11.41
C LYS A 312 -9.48 -1.13 10.11
N LEU A 313 -10.47 -1.88 9.60
CA LEU A 313 -10.40 -2.57 8.31
C LEU A 313 -10.88 -1.67 7.19
N PHE A 314 -10.14 -1.70 6.07
CA PHE A 314 -10.51 -1.07 4.81
C PHE A 314 -10.61 -2.13 3.72
N ASP A 315 -11.78 -2.28 3.10
CA ASP A 315 -11.99 -3.23 2.01
C ASP A 315 -11.38 -2.72 0.70
N MET A 316 -10.04 -2.66 0.66
CA MET A 316 -9.25 -2.21 -0.49
C MET A 316 -9.41 -3.14 -1.69
N PHE A 317 -9.68 -4.42 -1.46
CA PHE A 317 -9.70 -5.46 -2.49
C PHE A 317 -11.00 -6.26 -2.48
N PRO A 318 -12.17 -5.64 -2.76
CA PRO A 318 -13.44 -6.36 -2.88
C PRO A 318 -13.34 -7.57 -3.81
N ARG A 319 -14.11 -8.60 -3.54
CA ARG A 319 -14.10 -9.88 -4.27
C ARG A 319 -12.81 -10.70 -4.17
N THR A 320 -11.96 -10.34 -3.20
CA THR A 320 -10.75 -11.11 -2.86
C THR A 320 -10.71 -11.36 -1.34
N ALA A 321 -9.78 -12.20 -0.88
CA ALA A 321 -9.56 -12.43 0.54
C ALA A 321 -8.72 -11.33 1.22
N HIS A 322 -8.22 -10.37 0.45
CA HIS A 322 -7.31 -9.33 0.93
C HIS A 322 -8.07 -8.07 1.38
N PHE A 323 -7.48 -7.37 2.33
CA PHE A 323 -7.95 -6.09 2.85
C PHE A 323 -6.77 -5.31 3.43
N GLU A 324 -6.95 -4.02 3.66
CA GLU A 324 -6.01 -3.19 4.41
C GLU A 324 -6.48 -3.02 5.85
N THR A 325 -5.52 -2.87 6.75
CA THR A 325 -5.79 -2.64 8.17
C THR A 325 -4.96 -1.48 8.67
N VAL A 326 -5.58 -0.55 9.39
CA VAL A 326 -4.87 0.51 10.11
C VAL A 326 -4.97 0.21 11.60
N VAL A 327 -3.82 0.09 12.26
CA VAL A 327 -3.72 -0.08 13.71
C VAL A 327 -3.08 1.16 14.31
N TYR A 328 -3.76 1.77 15.26
CA TYR A 328 -3.18 2.83 16.07
C TYR A 328 -2.71 2.27 17.41
N LEU A 329 -1.44 2.50 17.70
CA LEU A 329 -0.80 2.14 18.97
C LEU A 329 -0.27 3.42 19.62
N SER A 330 -0.36 3.48 20.94
CA SER A 330 0.30 4.52 21.71
C SER A 330 1.12 3.91 22.84
N ARG A 331 2.19 4.59 23.19
CA ARG A 331 2.95 4.27 24.38
C ARG A 331 2.12 4.61 25.61
N GLU A 332 2.03 3.70 26.56
CA GLU A 332 1.53 4.08 27.89
C GLU A 332 2.51 5.08 28.51
N LYS A 333 2.01 6.26 28.91
CA LYS A 333 2.80 7.10 29.78
C LYS A 333 2.94 6.32 31.07
N GLY A 334 4.16 5.94 31.42
CA GLY A 334 4.45 5.39 32.74
C GLY A 334 3.80 6.28 33.79
N LEU A 335 3.10 5.65 34.70
CA LEU A 335 2.54 6.27 35.90
C LEU A 335 3.66 6.97 36.69
#